data_eb7e4e5dcd05096b04280a9d0625d5fb
#
_entry.id   eb7e4e5dcd05096b04280a9d0625d5fb
#
_cell.length_a   1.000
_cell.length_b   1.000
_cell.length_c   1.000
_cell.angle_alpha   90.00
_cell.angle_beta   90.00
_cell.angle_gamma   90.00
#
_symmetry.space_group_name_H-M   'P 1'
#
loop_
_entity.id
_entity.type
_entity.pdbx_description
1 polymer ?
#
loop_
_entity_poly.entity_id
_entity_poly.type
_entity_poly.pdbx_seq_one_letter_code
_entity_poly.pdbx_strand_id
1 'polypeptide(L)'
;MAEKYSDVTAFAQPSSDQSSSCDSLNEYPRTVAVVVTYNREDLLPKTLAGIASGERVPAAVVIVDNASTDGTAEYLRALDYELPVDCVRLESNMGGAGGFAVGIDRALERHNPDLVWVMDDDTEPTENTLSEAVAAWLNYSPVPSQRPAVVASRVVWTNGEDHPMNTPRTMFAAGQQRHARAQGVGARPIRSASFVSILMDAQAIRRNGGLPIAEFFIWNDDFEFSTRLIHHRDGIAVPSSVAKHHTKTFGTTNADPGPRFYNDVRNKLWVFTRSRTLNPLEKLLYGGSSARLWISTVLRTDDRRTYLGYFLDGVRDGLRAPRPNAQVLEGIYPLTFPGRYGVPTSAESRADSEKARGCVSSVPDFSVLMSVYAKENPAYLDQALGSNLLNQTVRPSELVLVKDGPLTPELDAVVDRWVQRAENLDCPPIQVVELAQNVGLAEALNAGLQACSYELVARADSDDLSEQTRFARLIPALVQGGYTVLGSAMLEVNESNTAVESTREAIVDS
;
A
#
# COMPACT_ATOMS: atom_id res chain seq x y z
N MET A 1 54.32 -29.98 -5.77
CA MET A 1 53.45 -30.86 -6.57
C MET A 1 52.13 -30.12 -6.69
N ALA A 2 51.86 -29.24 -7.54
CA ALA A 2 51.79 -29.22 -9.02
C ALA A 2 50.78 -30.19 -9.56
N GLU A 3 49.66 -29.65 -10.04
CA GLU A 3 48.93 -29.93 -11.25
C GLU A 3 47.58 -29.22 -11.17
N LYS A 4 47.40 -28.19 -11.93
CA LYS A 4 46.94 -28.02 -13.31
C LYS A 4 45.55 -28.67 -13.58
N TYR A 5 44.56 -27.82 -13.78
CA TYR A 5 43.61 -27.97 -14.88
C TYR A 5 43.18 -26.59 -15.41
N SER A 6 43.66 -26.30 -16.59
CA SER A 6 43.13 -25.36 -17.55
C SER A 6 42.10 -26.09 -18.39
N ASP A 7 40.91 -25.54 -18.62
CA ASP A 7 40.35 -25.58 -19.97
C ASP A 7 39.32 -24.47 -20.16
N VAL A 8 39.60 -23.69 -21.19
CA VAL A 8 38.81 -22.63 -21.78
C VAL A 8 37.89 -23.29 -22.82
N THR A 9 36.59 -23.09 -22.70
CA THR A 9 35.68 -23.28 -23.82
C THR A 9 35.00 -21.96 -24.15
N ALA A 10 35.42 -21.41 -25.28
CA ALA A 10 34.81 -20.28 -25.96
C ALA A 10 33.37 -20.61 -26.37
N PHE A 11 32.42 -19.75 -26.02
CA PHE A 11 31.09 -19.74 -26.65
C PHE A 11 31.03 -18.64 -27.70
N ALA A 12 30.65 -19.06 -28.91
CA ALA A 12 30.48 -18.24 -30.10
C ALA A 12 29.42 -17.15 -29.94
N GLN A 13 29.72 -15.99 -30.45
CA GLN A 13 28.74 -14.92 -30.67
C GLN A 13 27.76 -15.34 -31.79
N PRO A 14 26.46 -15.12 -31.65
CA PRO A 14 25.55 -15.13 -32.77
C PRO A 14 25.54 -13.76 -33.46
N SER A 15 25.55 -13.83 -34.76
CA SER A 15 25.53 -12.79 -35.77
C SER A 15 24.38 -11.80 -35.62
N SER A 16 24.71 -10.53 -35.81
CA SER A 16 23.81 -9.42 -36.13
C SER A 16 23.01 -9.72 -37.40
N ASP A 17 21.70 -9.80 -37.28
CA ASP A 17 20.69 -9.27 -38.20
C ASP A 17 19.30 -9.68 -37.73
N GLN A 18 18.59 -8.77 -37.13
CA GLN A 18 17.13 -8.64 -37.29
C GLN A 18 16.70 -7.30 -36.69
N SER A 19 16.35 -6.38 -37.59
CA SER A 19 15.51 -5.23 -37.32
C SER A 19 14.20 -5.71 -36.71
N SER A 20 14.03 -5.56 -35.40
CA SER A 20 12.75 -5.69 -34.75
C SER A 20 12.33 -4.36 -34.17
N SER A 21 11.18 -3.91 -34.62
CA SER A 21 10.32 -2.88 -34.12
C SER A 21 10.45 -2.66 -32.60
N CYS A 22 10.65 -1.43 -32.20
CA CYS A 22 10.42 -0.95 -30.82
C CYS A 22 8.95 -1.14 -30.47
N ASP A 23 8.57 -2.32 -30.02
CA ASP A 23 7.39 -2.53 -29.19
C ASP A 23 7.80 -2.17 -27.77
N SER A 24 7.27 -1.05 -27.28
CA SER A 24 7.27 -0.68 -25.88
C SER A 24 6.63 -1.83 -25.11
N LEU A 25 7.45 -2.65 -24.46
CA LEU A 25 7.02 -3.64 -23.49
C LEU A 25 6.35 -2.87 -22.36
N ASN A 26 5.02 -2.79 -22.38
CA ASN A 26 4.21 -2.49 -21.22
C ASN A 26 4.54 -3.58 -20.19
N GLU A 27 5.42 -3.29 -19.27
CA GLU A 27 5.79 -4.22 -18.21
C GLU A 27 4.54 -4.45 -17.38
N TYR A 28 3.98 -5.65 -17.49
CA TYR A 28 2.76 -6.01 -16.78
C TYR A 28 3.01 -5.97 -15.27
N PRO A 29 2.08 -5.45 -14.45
CA PRO A 29 2.28 -5.29 -13.02
C PRO A 29 2.56 -6.64 -12.35
N ARG A 30 3.62 -6.67 -11.54
CA ARG A 30 4.00 -7.83 -10.73
C ARG A 30 2.91 -8.09 -9.70
N THR A 31 2.21 -9.20 -9.83
CA THR A 31 1.14 -9.59 -8.91
C THR A 31 1.61 -10.73 -8.01
N VAL A 32 1.34 -10.64 -6.70
CA VAL A 32 1.57 -11.72 -5.74
C VAL A 32 0.23 -12.11 -5.13
N ALA A 33 -0.09 -13.41 -5.18
CA ALA A 33 -1.27 -13.95 -4.52
C ALA A 33 -1.01 -14.19 -3.03
N VAL A 34 -2.02 -13.97 -2.19
CA VAL A 34 -1.99 -14.29 -0.76
C VAL A 34 -3.20 -15.16 -0.45
N VAL A 35 -2.94 -16.35 0.06
CA VAL A 35 -3.96 -17.34 0.47
C VAL A 35 -3.81 -17.61 1.96
N VAL A 36 -4.90 -17.47 2.71
CA VAL A 36 -4.94 -17.82 4.14
C VAL A 36 -5.70 -19.11 4.30
N THR A 37 -5.13 -20.08 5.00
CA THR A 37 -5.73 -21.41 5.20
C THR A 37 -5.79 -21.80 6.67
N TYR A 38 -6.86 -22.48 7.04
CA TYR A 38 -7.03 -23.10 8.36
C TYR A 38 -7.95 -24.33 8.29
N ASN A 39 -7.36 -25.53 8.44
CA ASN A 39 -8.07 -26.81 8.40
C ASN A 39 -8.90 -26.98 7.09
N ARG A 40 -8.20 -26.92 5.95
CA ARG A 40 -8.79 -26.95 4.61
C ARG A 40 -8.00 -27.86 3.64
N GLU A 41 -7.58 -28.99 4.12
CA GLU A 41 -6.86 -30.00 3.31
C GLU A 41 -7.59 -30.35 1.99
N ASP A 42 -8.93 -30.33 2.02
CA ASP A 42 -9.81 -30.69 0.89
C ASP A 42 -10.04 -29.56 -0.12
N LEU A 43 -9.96 -28.28 0.28
CA LEU A 43 -10.28 -27.12 -0.57
C LEU A 43 -9.05 -26.35 -1.06
N LEU A 44 -8.03 -26.23 -0.24
CA LEU A 44 -6.78 -25.54 -0.61
C LEU A 44 -6.18 -26.03 -1.94
N PRO A 45 -6.16 -27.34 -2.26
CA PRO A 45 -5.69 -27.83 -3.57
C PRO A 45 -6.48 -27.23 -4.76
N LYS A 46 -7.80 -27.00 -4.60
CA LYS A 46 -8.63 -26.42 -5.66
C LYS A 46 -8.32 -24.95 -5.87
N THR A 47 -8.14 -24.22 -4.77
CA THR A 47 -7.72 -22.81 -4.81
C THR A 47 -6.38 -22.66 -5.53
N LEU A 48 -5.39 -23.48 -5.17
CA LEU A 48 -4.07 -23.45 -5.81
C LEU A 48 -4.14 -23.87 -7.28
N ALA A 49 -4.92 -24.91 -7.63
CA ALA A 49 -5.12 -25.31 -9.01
C ALA A 49 -5.78 -24.18 -9.84
N GLY A 50 -6.79 -23.49 -9.29
CA GLY A 50 -7.42 -22.34 -9.95
C GLY A 50 -6.45 -21.17 -10.18
N ILE A 51 -5.52 -20.93 -9.25
CA ILE A 51 -4.47 -19.90 -9.41
C ILE A 51 -3.50 -20.28 -10.54
N ALA A 52 -3.06 -21.55 -10.59
CA ALA A 52 -2.09 -22.03 -11.58
C ALA A 52 -2.67 -22.16 -13.00
N SER A 53 -3.98 -22.46 -13.11
CA SER A 53 -4.64 -22.63 -14.41
C SER A 53 -5.10 -21.33 -15.06
N GLY A 54 -4.86 -20.18 -14.44
CA GLY A 54 -5.28 -18.89 -14.98
C GLY A 54 -4.54 -18.51 -16.26
N GLU A 55 -5.21 -17.84 -17.21
CA GLU A 55 -4.56 -17.19 -18.37
C GLU A 55 -3.41 -16.29 -17.95
N ARG A 56 -3.55 -15.67 -16.78
CA ARG A 56 -2.52 -14.91 -16.09
C ARG A 56 -2.27 -15.50 -14.72
N VAL A 57 -1.03 -15.83 -14.43
CA VAL A 57 -0.60 -16.34 -13.13
C VAL A 57 0.14 -15.26 -12.32
N PRO A 58 0.07 -15.29 -11.00
CA PRO A 58 0.86 -14.39 -10.16
C PRO A 58 2.35 -14.77 -10.20
N ALA A 59 3.23 -13.81 -9.90
CA ALA A 59 4.67 -14.03 -9.85
C ALA A 59 5.10 -14.92 -8.67
N ALA A 60 4.28 -14.98 -7.62
CA ALA A 60 4.45 -15.86 -6.46
C ALA A 60 3.13 -16.01 -5.71
N VAL A 61 3.03 -17.07 -4.91
CA VAL A 61 1.90 -17.31 -4.00
C VAL A 61 2.42 -17.36 -2.56
N VAL A 62 1.97 -16.45 -1.72
CA VAL A 62 2.20 -16.48 -0.27
C VAL A 62 1.05 -17.25 0.37
N ILE A 63 1.35 -18.34 1.06
CA ILE A 63 0.36 -19.15 1.76
C ILE A 63 0.59 -19.02 3.26
N VAL A 64 -0.44 -18.58 4.00
CA VAL A 64 -0.40 -18.52 5.45
C VAL A 64 -1.20 -19.67 6.03
N ASP A 65 -0.52 -20.67 6.58
CA ASP A 65 -1.14 -21.71 7.39
C ASP A 65 -1.38 -21.18 8.81
N ASN A 66 -2.62 -20.93 9.12
CA ASN A 66 -3.07 -20.29 10.35
C ASN A 66 -3.17 -21.31 11.52
N ALA A 67 -2.11 -22.10 11.71
CA ALA A 67 -1.99 -23.19 12.69
C ALA A 67 -2.97 -24.35 12.45
N SER A 68 -3.07 -24.87 11.24
CA SER A 68 -3.90 -26.03 10.91
C SER A 68 -3.50 -27.27 11.70
N THR A 69 -4.51 -28.06 12.10
CA THR A 69 -4.40 -29.29 12.90
C THR A 69 -4.84 -30.54 12.14
N ASP A 70 -5.27 -30.39 10.88
CA ASP A 70 -5.54 -31.46 9.92
C ASP A 70 -4.34 -31.74 9.03
N GLY A 71 -4.53 -32.42 7.90
CA GLY A 71 -3.47 -32.72 6.92
C GLY A 71 -2.96 -31.52 6.10
N THR A 72 -3.49 -30.30 6.31
CA THR A 72 -3.10 -29.09 5.53
C THR A 72 -1.59 -28.83 5.61
N ALA A 73 -0.99 -28.97 6.79
CA ALA A 73 0.44 -28.70 6.96
C ALA A 73 1.33 -29.74 6.28
N GLU A 74 0.90 -31.00 6.25
CA GLU A 74 1.54 -32.11 5.54
C GLU A 74 1.44 -31.87 4.03
N TYR A 75 0.27 -31.50 3.54
CA TYR A 75 0.05 -31.13 2.16
C TYR A 75 0.99 -30.00 1.71
N LEU A 76 1.08 -28.92 2.48
CA LEU A 76 1.95 -27.79 2.16
C LEU A 76 3.45 -28.13 2.16
N ARG A 77 3.89 -29.04 3.03
CA ARG A 77 5.30 -29.52 3.03
C ARG A 77 5.64 -30.40 1.82
N ALA A 78 4.66 -31.12 1.32
CA ALA A 78 4.81 -32.01 0.15
C ALA A 78 4.43 -31.33 -1.17
N LEU A 79 4.04 -30.03 -1.11
CA LEU A 79 3.51 -29.32 -2.26
C LEU A 79 4.59 -29.17 -3.34
N ASP A 80 4.34 -29.80 -4.47
CA ASP A 80 5.05 -29.56 -5.74
C ASP A 80 4.15 -28.67 -6.61
N TYR A 81 4.59 -27.43 -6.82
CA TYR A 81 3.75 -26.40 -7.43
C TYR A 81 4.54 -25.61 -8.47
N GLU A 82 3.93 -25.39 -9.62
CA GLU A 82 4.59 -24.76 -10.78
C GLU A 82 5.02 -23.30 -10.53
N LEU A 83 4.32 -22.60 -9.62
CA LEU A 83 4.63 -21.20 -9.27
C LEU A 83 5.48 -21.14 -8.00
N PRO A 84 6.31 -20.09 -7.84
CA PRO A 84 7.02 -19.85 -6.58
C PRO A 84 6.05 -19.72 -5.39
N VAL A 85 6.24 -20.56 -4.38
CA VAL A 85 5.44 -20.56 -3.15
C VAL A 85 6.28 -20.12 -1.96
N ASP A 86 5.71 -19.23 -1.15
CA ASP A 86 6.28 -18.78 0.13
C ASP A 86 5.29 -19.12 1.25
N CYS A 87 5.55 -20.22 1.96
CA CYS A 87 4.68 -20.69 3.04
C CYS A 87 5.10 -20.11 4.38
N VAL A 88 4.12 -19.55 5.11
CA VAL A 88 4.25 -19.08 6.49
C VAL A 88 3.30 -19.88 7.36
N ARG A 89 3.82 -20.61 8.35
CA ARG A 89 3.00 -21.27 9.37
C ARG A 89 3.01 -20.47 10.66
N LEU A 90 1.81 -20.15 11.16
CA LEU A 90 1.65 -19.49 12.45
C LEU A 90 1.62 -20.52 13.58
N GLU A 91 2.01 -20.13 14.79
CA GLU A 91 1.99 -20.99 15.98
C GLU A 91 0.58 -21.14 16.58
N SER A 92 -0.30 -20.17 16.30
CA SER A 92 -1.69 -20.17 16.76
C SER A 92 -2.62 -19.56 15.71
N ASN A 93 -3.89 -19.96 15.73
CA ASN A 93 -4.90 -19.41 14.84
C ASN A 93 -5.21 -17.95 15.19
N MET A 94 -4.84 -17.04 14.30
CA MET A 94 -5.05 -15.60 14.41
C MET A 94 -6.30 -15.11 13.66
N GLY A 95 -7.14 -16.03 13.20
CA GLY A 95 -8.30 -15.73 12.37
C GLY A 95 -7.92 -15.24 10.97
N GLY A 96 -8.92 -15.00 10.12
CA GLY A 96 -8.67 -14.44 8.78
C GLY A 96 -7.94 -13.10 8.82
N ALA A 97 -8.35 -12.21 9.72
CA ALA A 97 -7.74 -10.88 9.87
C ALA A 97 -6.24 -10.93 10.16
N GLY A 98 -5.80 -11.78 11.09
CA GLY A 98 -4.39 -11.98 11.42
C GLY A 98 -3.63 -12.68 10.30
N GLY A 99 -4.22 -13.71 9.70
CA GLY A 99 -3.64 -14.42 8.57
C GLY A 99 -3.39 -13.50 7.36
N PHE A 100 -4.38 -12.68 6.97
CA PHE A 100 -4.21 -11.70 5.89
C PHE A 100 -3.23 -10.59 6.25
N ALA A 101 -3.19 -10.13 7.50
CA ALA A 101 -2.17 -9.16 7.93
C ALA A 101 -0.75 -9.70 7.72
N VAL A 102 -0.50 -10.95 8.11
CA VAL A 102 0.78 -11.64 7.94
C VAL A 102 1.09 -11.89 6.45
N GLY A 103 0.12 -12.40 5.70
CA GLY A 103 0.31 -12.73 4.29
C GLY A 103 0.59 -11.50 3.42
N ILE A 104 -0.10 -10.38 3.67
CA ILE A 104 0.13 -9.12 2.97
C ILE A 104 1.49 -8.52 3.35
N ASP A 105 1.85 -8.53 4.64
CA ASP A 105 3.17 -8.09 5.10
C ASP A 105 4.29 -8.88 4.40
N ARG A 106 4.17 -10.22 4.38
CA ARG A 106 5.11 -11.12 3.72
C ARG A 106 5.23 -10.86 2.22
N ALA A 107 4.09 -10.67 1.53
CA ALA A 107 4.07 -10.37 0.11
C ALA A 107 4.78 -9.04 -0.20
N LEU A 108 4.50 -8.00 0.59
CA LEU A 108 5.11 -6.67 0.41
C LEU A 108 6.61 -6.66 0.70
N GLU A 109 7.06 -7.40 1.72
CA GLU A 109 8.46 -7.44 2.14
C GLU A 109 9.31 -8.27 1.17
N ARG A 110 8.88 -9.51 0.90
CA ARG A 110 9.71 -10.49 0.20
C ARG A 110 9.62 -10.42 -1.30
N HIS A 111 8.47 -10.04 -1.82
CA HIS A 111 8.18 -10.14 -3.24
C HIS A 111 8.04 -8.81 -3.93
N ASN A 112 7.97 -7.69 -3.18
CA ASN A 112 7.83 -6.32 -3.68
C ASN A 112 6.86 -6.20 -4.87
N PRO A 113 5.56 -6.57 -4.71
CA PRO A 113 4.59 -6.54 -5.78
C PRO A 113 4.11 -5.14 -6.11
N ASP A 114 3.58 -4.95 -7.33
CA ASP A 114 2.72 -3.83 -7.70
C ASP A 114 1.28 -4.06 -7.22
N LEU A 115 0.83 -5.32 -7.27
CA LEU A 115 -0.52 -5.75 -6.92
C LEU A 115 -0.48 -6.96 -5.97
N VAL A 116 -1.32 -6.92 -4.94
CA VAL A 116 -1.55 -8.05 -4.02
C VAL A 116 -2.94 -8.60 -4.27
N TRP A 117 -3.03 -9.90 -4.61
CA TRP A 117 -4.29 -10.59 -4.86
C TRP A 117 -4.62 -11.52 -3.71
N VAL A 118 -5.61 -11.18 -2.88
CA VAL A 118 -5.96 -11.96 -1.67
C VAL A 118 -7.21 -12.78 -1.86
N MET A 119 -7.22 -13.97 -1.22
CA MET A 119 -8.36 -14.88 -1.21
C MET A 119 -8.29 -15.87 -0.05
N ASP A 120 -9.45 -16.41 0.33
CA ASP A 120 -9.57 -17.53 1.26
C ASP A 120 -9.22 -18.86 0.59
N ASP A 121 -8.94 -19.90 1.39
CA ASP A 121 -8.57 -21.25 0.97
C ASP A 121 -9.71 -22.06 0.30
N ASP A 122 -10.93 -21.54 0.30
CA ASP A 122 -12.10 -22.11 -0.35
C ASP A 122 -12.58 -21.27 -1.56
N THR A 123 -11.69 -20.41 -2.07
CA THR A 123 -11.90 -19.62 -3.28
C THR A 123 -11.23 -20.28 -4.47
N GLU A 124 -12.00 -20.65 -5.48
CA GLU A 124 -11.50 -21.21 -6.76
C GLU A 124 -11.58 -20.12 -7.85
N PRO A 125 -10.45 -19.49 -8.21
CA PRO A 125 -10.41 -18.58 -9.36
C PRO A 125 -10.72 -19.34 -10.65
N THR A 126 -11.42 -18.67 -11.58
CA THR A 126 -11.54 -19.16 -12.95
C THR A 126 -10.33 -18.71 -13.78
N GLU A 127 -10.21 -19.25 -14.97
CA GLU A 127 -9.10 -18.98 -15.89
C GLU A 127 -8.88 -17.47 -16.11
N ASN A 128 -9.94 -16.68 -16.18
CA ASN A 128 -9.88 -15.24 -16.49
C ASN A 128 -9.89 -14.35 -15.24
N THR A 129 -9.92 -14.89 -14.03
CA THR A 129 -10.09 -14.08 -12.81
C THR A 129 -9.03 -12.99 -12.68
N LEU A 130 -7.76 -13.36 -12.73
CA LEU A 130 -6.66 -12.41 -12.55
C LEU A 130 -6.44 -11.54 -13.79
N SER A 131 -6.55 -12.12 -15.00
CA SER A 131 -6.35 -11.37 -16.26
C SER A 131 -7.34 -10.22 -16.39
N GLU A 132 -8.64 -10.46 -16.13
CA GLU A 132 -9.69 -9.45 -16.18
C GLU A 132 -9.56 -8.38 -15.09
N ALA A 133 -9.19 -8.78 -13.87
CA ALA A 133 -8.97 -7.83 -12.78
C ALA A 133 -7.79 -6.89 -13.06
N VAL A 134 -6.67 -7.43 -13.56
CA VAL A 134 -5.48 -6.66 -13.92
C VAL A 134 -5.74 -5.77 -15.13
N ALA A 135 -6.43 -6.26 -16.16
CA ALA A 135 -6.80 -5.48 -17.33
C ALA A 135 -7.68 -4.28 -16.95
N ALA A 136 -8.69 -4.49 -16.09
CA ALA A 136 -9.52 -3.40 -15.59
C ALA A 136 -8.72 -2.38 -14.76
N TRP A 137 -7.76 -2.84 -13.94
CA TRP A 137 -6.89 -1.96 -13.15
C TRP A 137 -5.99 -1.11 -14.04
N LEU A 138 -5.35 -1.71 -15.08
CA LEU A 138 -4.47 -1.00 -16.01
C LEU A 138 -5.23 0.04 -16.84
N ASN A 139 -6.38 -0.35 -17.39
CA ASN A 139 -7.14 0.47 -18.33
C ASN A 139 -8.06 1.50 -17.65
N TYR A 140 -8.18 1.49 -16.31
CA TYR A 140 -9.00 2.45 -15.58
C TYR A 140 -8.52 3.89 -15.70
N SER A 141 -7.21 4.07 -15.67
CA SER A 141 -6.55 5.35 -15.86
C SER A 141 -5.12 5.15 -16.38
N PRO A 142 -4.66 5.97 -17.34
CA PRO A 142 -3.26 5.99 -17.73
C PRO A 142 -2.35 6.45 -16.59
N VAL A 143 -2.88 7.26 -15.67
CA VAL A 143 -2.14 7.77 -14.51
C VAL A 143 -2.15 6.74 -13.36
N PRO A 144 -1.00 6.16 -12.98
CA PRO A 144 -0.93 5.10 -11.96
C PRO A 144 -1.57 5.47 -10.62
N SER A 145 -1.39 6.71 -10.15
CA SER A 145 -1.97 7.18 -8.89
C SER A 145 -3.50 7.29 -8.90
N GLN A 146 -4.12 7.31 -10.08
CA GLN A 146 -5.58 7.35 -10.27
C GLN A 146 -6.19 5.97 -10.54
N ARG A 147 -5.38 4.92 -10.67
CA ARG A 147 -5.87 3.55 -10.80
C ARG A 147 -6.56 3.12 -9.51
N PRO A 148 -7.51 2.16 -9.54
CA PRO A 148 -8.22 1.73 -8.34
C PRO A 148 -7.27 1.21 -7.27
N ALA A 149 -7.53 1.54 -6.00
CA ALA A 149 -6.84 0.89 -4.89
C ALA A 149 -7.29 -0.57 -4.71
N VAL A 150 -8.51 -0.86 -5.15
CA VAL A 150 -9.18 -2.15 -4.94
C VAL A 150 -9.95 -2.52 -6.20
N VAL A 151 -9.73 -3.75 -6.69
CA VAL A 151 -10.50 -4.40 -7.73
C VAL A 151 -11.09 -5.69 -7.17
N ALA A 152 -12.40 -5.78 -7.10
CA ALA A 152 -13.10 -6.96 -6.61
C ALA A 152 -13.62 -7.81 -7.77
N SER A 153 -13.40 -9.11 -7.69
CA SER A 153 -14.00 -10.09 -8.60
C SER A 153 -15.49 -10.27 -8.30
N ARG A 154 -16.22 -10.76 -9.28
CA ARG A 154 -17.56 -11.31 -9.09
C ARG A 154 -17.44 -12.68 -8.43
N VAL A 155 -17.97 -12.83 -7.25
CA VAL A 155 -17.94 -14.09 -6.52
C VAL A 155 -19.25 -14.84 -6.73
N VAL A 156 -19.13 -16.07 -7.25
CA VAL A 156 -20.28 -16.96 -7.44
C VAL A 156 -20.20 -18.19 -6.52
N TRP A 157 -21.33 -18.73 -6.16
CA TRP A 157 -21.39 -20.00 -5.44
C TRP A 157 -21.21 -21.17 -6.41
N THR A 158 -21.08 -22.37 -5.88
CA THR A 158 -20.87 -23.61 -6.66
C THR A 158 -21.93 -23.90 -7.74
N ASN A 159 -23.10 -23.29 -7.63
CA ASN A 159 -24.17 -23.36 -8.63
C ASN A 159 -24.10 -22.28 -9.72
N GLY A 160 -23.11 -21.36 -9.64
CA GLY A 160 -22.93 -20.26 -10.59
C GLY A 160 -23.74 -18.99 -10.29
N GLU A 161 -24.56 -18.99 -9.24
CA GLU A 161 -25.29 -17.79 -8.81
C GLU A 161 -24.39 -16.85 -7.99
N ASP A 162 -24.66 -15.54 -8.06
CA ASP A 162 -23.92 -14.55 -7.28
C ASP A 162 -24.02 -14.87 -5.78
N HIS A 163 -22.87 -14.93 -5.10
CA HIS A 163 -22.82 -15.23 -3.68
C HIS A 163 -23.23 -14.00 -2.86
N PRO A 164 -24.39 -14.01 -2.16
CA PRO A 164 -24.91 -12.81 -1.49
C PRO A 164 -23.97 -12.25 -0.41
N MET A 165 -23.20 -13.12 0.26
CA MET A 165 -22.24 -12.75 1.31
C MET A 165 -21.07 -11.92 0.76
N ASN A 166 -20.65 -12.20 -0.48
CA ASN A 166 -19.44 -11.63 -1.07
C ASN A 166 -19.74 -10.55 -2.13
N THR A 167 -21.02 -10.16 -2.29
CA THR A 167 -21.38 -9.08 -3.21
C THR A 167 -20.78 -7.75 -2.74
N PRO A 168 -19.87 -7.12 -3.53
CA PRO A 168 -19.27 -5.85 -3.16
C PRO A 168 -20.29 -4.76 -2.94
N ARG A 169 -20.14 -3.96 -1.87
CA ARG A 169 -21.08 -2.88 -1.57
C ARG A 169 -20.91 -1.72 -2.54
N THR A 170 -22.00 -1.32 -3.16
CA THR A 170 -22.02 -0.20 -4.10
C THR A 170 -21.75 1.13 -3.38
N MET A 171 -21.05 2.04 -4.05
CA MET A 171 -20.83 3.40 -3.57
C MET A 171 -22.08 4.26 -3.88
N PHE A 172 -22.80 4.71 -2.85
CA PHE A 172 -24.07 5.44 -3.02
C PHE A 172 -23.94 6.79 -3.72
N ALA A 173 -22.82 7.45 -3.61
CA ALA A 173 -22.59 8.80 -4.13
C ALA A 173 -21.31 8.88 -4.97
N ALA A 174 -21.09 7.90 -5.83
CA ALA A 174 -19.99 7.99 -6.78
C ALA A 174 -20.31 9.09 -7.80
N GLY A 175 -19.42 10.09 -7.90
CA GLY A 175 -19.57 11.18 -8.89
C GLY A 175 -19.56 10.62 -10.32
N GLN A 176 -20.09 11.41 -11.27
CA GLN A 176 -20.21 11.03 -12.69
C GLN A 176 -18.87 10.57 -13.29
N GLN A 177 -17.77 11.22 -12.93
CA GLN A 177 -16.44 10.88 -13.43
C GLN A 177 -15.98 9.48 -13.00
N ARG A 178 -16.22 9.10 -11.73
CA ARG A 178 -15.95 7.74 -11.23
C ARG A 178 -16.78 6.69 -11.96
N HIS A 179 -18.07 6.98 -12.15
CA HIS A 179 -18.95 6.09 -12.91
C HIS A 179 -18.47 5.92 -14.34
N ALA A 180 -18.11 7.01 -15.03
CA ALA A 180 -17.63 6.95 -16.40
C ALA A 180 -16.34 6.14 -16.54
N ARG A 181 -15.36 6.34 -15.63
CA ARG A 181 -14.12 5.56 -15.63
C ARG A 181 -14.38 4.07 -15.39
N ALA A 182 -15.21 3.73 -14.39
CA ALA A 182 -15.55 2.35 -14.10
C ALA A 182 -16.28 1.68 -15.28
N GLN A 183 -17.24 2.37 -15.88
CA GLN A 183 -17.95 1.87 -17.08
C GLN A 183 -17.01 1.69 -18.27
N GLY A 184 -16.01 2.56 -18.44
CA GLY A 184 -15.00 2.43 -19.49
C GLY A 184 -14.21 1.13 -19.46
N VAL A 185 -14.14 0.48 -18.31
CA VAL A 185 -13.49 -0.84 -18.12
C VAL A 185 -14.49 -1.95 -17.77
N GLY A 186 -15.78 -1.77 -18.08
CA GLY A 186 -16.82 -2.77 -17.81
C GLY A 186 -17.11 -3.02 -16.33
N ALA A 187 -16.68 -2.11 -15.44
CA ALA A 187 -16.80 -2.25 -14.00
C ALA A 187 -17.84 -1.29 -13.38
N ARG A 188 -18.05 -1.42 -12.07
CA ARG A 188 -18.88 -0.51 -11.28
C ARG A 188 -18.14 -0.02 -10.04
N PRO A 189 -18.35 1.24 -9.59
CA PRO A 189 -17.76 1.74 -8.36
C PRO A 189 -18.27 1.01 -7.12
N ILE A 190 -17.36 0.66 -6.21
CA ILE A 190 -17.68 0.01 -4.94
C ILE A 190 -17.16 0.80 -3.75
N ARG A 191 -17.76 0.53 -2.59
CA ARG A 191 -17.39 1.10 -1.30
C ARG A 191 -16.58 0.13 -0.43
N SER A 192 -16.82 -1.16 -0.58
CA SER A 192 -16.08 -2.24 0.09
C SER A 192 -16.21 -3.55 -0.66
N ALA A 193 -15.27 -4.47 -0.40
CA ALA A 193 -15.28 -5.84 -0.91
C ALA A 193 -14.78 -6.80 0.17
N SER A 194 -15.17 -8.09 0.05
CA SER A 194 -14.67 -9.17 0.91
C SER A 194 -13.33 -9.72 0.41
N PHE A 195 -12.57 -10.38 1.30
CA PHE A 195 -11.28 -11.01 0.95
C PHE A 195 -11.42 -12.31 0.13
N VAL A 196 -12.48 -12.41 -0.63
CA VAL A 196 -12.72 -13.49 -1.59
C VAL A 196 -12.43 -12.97 -2.99
N SER A 197 -11.22 -13.20 -3.49
CA SER A 197 -10.71 -12.69 -4.77
C SER A 197 -10.77 -11.17 -4.92
N ILE A 198 -9.91 -10.48 -4.19
CA ILE A 198 -9.72 -9.02 -4.27
C ILE A 198 -8.28 -8.68 -4.65
N LEU A 199 -8.11 -7.90 -5.70
CA LEU A 199 -6.83 -7.38 -6.14
C LEU A 199 -6.63 -5.97 -5.57
N MET A 200 -5.50 -5.73 -4.93
CA MET A 200 -5.19 -4.48 -4.25
C MET A 200 -3.88 -3.88 -4.75
N ASP A 201 -3.89 -2.59 -4.97
CA ASP A 201 -2.69 -1.81 -5.31
C ASP A 201 -1.74 -1.76 -4.11
N ALA A 202 -0.53 -2.31 -4.27
CA ALA A 202 0.45 -2.40 -3.20
C ALA A 202 0.90 -1.01 -2.71
N GLN A 203 0.92 -0.01 -3.58
CA GLN A 203 1.25 1.36 -3.20
C GLN A 203 0.14 1.98 -2.34
N ALA A 204 -1.14 1.68 -2.63
CA ALA A 204 -2.26 2.12 -1.78
C ALA A 204 -2.17 1.49 -0.38
N ILE A 205 -1.78 0.20 -0.29
CA ILE A 205 -1.53 -0.46 1.00
C ILE A 205 -0.40 0.25 1.75
N ARG A 206 0.74 0.46 1.10
CA ARG A 206 1.92 1.08 1.73
C ARG A 206 1.67 2.52 2.19
N ARG A 207 0.97 3.33 1.39
CA ARG A 207 0.77 4.77 1.67
C ARG A 207 -0.36 5.04 2.64
N ASN A 208 -1.49 4.38 2.49
CA ASN A 208 -2.75 4.80 3.11
C ASN A 208 -3.39 3.73 3.98
N GLY A 209 -3.06 2.45 3.76
CA GLY A 209 -3.80 1.35 4.36
C GLY A 209 -3.09 0.71 5.53
N GLY A 210 -1.78 0.55 5.46
CA GLY A 210 -1.12 -0.41 6.35
C GLY A 210 -1.66 -1.82 6.12
N LEU A 211 -1.76 -2.61 7.18
CA LEU A 211 -2.26 -3.99 7.15
C LEU A 211 -3.70 -4.10 7.69
N PRO A 212 -4.43 -5.18 7.42
CA PRO A 212 -5.66 -5.50 8.14
C PRO A 212 -5.46 -5.51 9.66
N ILE A 213 -6.47 -5.15 10.42
CA ILE A 213 -6.39 -5.12 11.90
C ILE A 213 -6.50 -6.56 12.43
N ALA A 214 -5.39 -7.16 12.84
CA ALA A 214 -5.32 -8.56 13.26
C ALA A 214 -6.28 -8.90 14.42
N GLU A 215 -6.54 -7.96 15.34
CA GLU A 215 -7.44 -8.17 16.46
C GLU A 215 -8.92 -8.32 16.06
N PHE A 216 -9.28 -7.99 14.81
CA PHE A 216 -10.62 -8.33 14.32
C PHE A 216 -10.87 -9.83 14.33
N PHE A 217 -9.86 -10.62 14.17
CA PHE A 217 -9.89 -12.06 14.13
C PHE A 217 -10.71 -12.61 12.96
N ILE A 218 -12.01 -12.33 12.93
CA ILE A 218 -12.93 -12.73 11.86
C ILE A 218 -14.09 -11.73 11.76
N TRP A 219 -14.59 -11.49 10.54
CA TRP A 219 -15.69 -10.62 10.17
C TRP A 219 -15.40 -9.12 10.32
N ASN A 220 -15.79 -8.39 9.31
CA ASN A 220 -15.64 -6.94 9.16
C ASN A 220 -14.18 -6.43 9.02
N ASP A 221 -13.18 -7.29 9.05
CA ASP A 221 -11.79 -6.99 8.73
C ASP A 221 -11.61 -6.60 7.26
N ASP A 222 -12.20 -7.38 6.36
CA ASP A 222 -12.31 -7.13 4.92
C ASP A 222 -13.04 -5.81 4.62
N PHE A 223 -14.17 -5.60 5.28
CA PHE A 223 -14.95 -4.36 5.15
C PHE A 223 -14.14 -3.14 5.61
N GLU A 224 -13.53 -3.19 6.78
CA GLU A 224 -12.73 -2.08 7.32
C GLU A 224 -11.53 -1.80 6.40
N PHE A 225 -10.79 -2.83 6.02
CA PHE A 225 -9.57 -2.68 5.24
C PHE A 225 -9.83 -2.18 3.82
N SER A 226 -10.75 -2.83 3.09
CA SER A 226 -11.12 -2.40 1.73
C SER A 226 -11.68 -0.98 1.72
N THR A 227 -12.55 -0.63 2.70
CA THR A 227 -13.11 0.73 2.87
C THR A 227 -12.02 1.75 3.11
N ARG A 228 -10.98 1.41 3.86
CA ARG A 228 -9.82 2.26 4.18
C ARG A 228 -8.97 2.53 2.94
N LEU A 229 -8.70 1.52 2.13
CA LEU A 229 -7.99 1.70 0.86
C LEU A 229 -8.78 2.57 -0.12
N ILE A 230 -10.10 2.32 -0.25
CA ILE A 230 -10.99 3.06 -1.14
C ILE A 230 -11.25 4.50 -0.67
N HIS A 231 -11.00 4.82 0.60
CA HIS A 231 -11.24 6.17 1.12
C HIS A 231 -10.45 7.26 0.37
N HIS A 232 -9.23 6.96 -0.05
CA HIS A 232 -8.33 7.88 -0.73
C HIS A 232 -8.23 7.66 -2.25
N ARG A 233 -8.73 6.52 -2.75
CA ARG A 233 -8.67 6.14 -4.17
C ARG A 233 -9.97 5.44 -4.56
N ASP A 234 -10.10 5.12 -5.85
CA ASP A 234 -11.29 4.42 -6.34
C ASP A 234 -11.23 2.91 -6.00
N GLY A 235 -12.40 2.30 -5.84
CA GLY A 235 -12.59 0.87 -5.80
C GLY A 235 -13.61 0.46 -6.86
N ILE A 236 -13.37 -0.65 -7.55
CA ILE A 236 -14.24 -1.15 -8.61
C ILE A 236 -14.54 -2.64 -8.44
N ALA A 237 -15.71 -3.07 -8.87
CA ALA A 237 -16.04 -4.48 -9.06
C ALA A 237 -16.12 -4.78 -10.56
N VAL A 238 -15.45 -5.86 -10.96
CA VAL A 238 -15.29 -6.30 -12.36
C VAL A 238 -16.11 -7.58 -12.57
N PRO A 239 -17.25 -7.52 -13.25
CA PRO A 239 -18.13 -8.69 -13.46
C PRO A 239 -17.50 -9.81 -14.29
N SER A 240 -16.56 -9.50 -15.20
CA SER A 240 -15.84 -10.48 -16.02
C SER A 240 -14.76 -11.24 -15.24
N SER A 241 -14.22 -10.67 -14.17
CA SER A 241 -13.33 -11.35 -13.23
C SER A 241 -14.16 -12.21 -12.28
N VAL A 242 -14.15 -13.53 -12.44
CA VAL A 242 -15.05 -14.45 -11.72
C VAL A 242 -14.25 -15.42 -10.84
N ALA A 243 -14.67 -15.58 -9.58
CA ALA A 243 -14.16 -16.61 -8.68
C ALA A 243 -15.33 -17.39 -8.06
N LYS A 244 -15.16 -18.71 -7.85
CA LYS A 244 -16.14 -19.55 -7.15
C LYS A 244 -15.77 -19.65 -5.67
N HIS A 245 -16.76 -19.54 -4.80
CA HIS A 245 -16.58 -19.67 -3.36
C HIS A 245 -17.29 -20.94 -2.85
N HIS A 246 -16.52 -21.87 -2.31
CA HIS A 246 -16.97 -23.20 -1.88
C HIS A 246 -17.48 -23.21 -0.45
N THR A 247 -18.39 -22.28 -0.10
CA THR A 247 -19.02 -22.30 1.23
C THR A 247 -19.98 -23.49 1.38
N LYS A 248 -20.11 -23.99 2.62
CA LYS A 248 -21.01 -25.13 2.94
C LYS A 248 -22.48 -24.83 2.69
N THR A 249 -22.88 -23.56 2.82
CA THR A 249 -24.28 -23.13 2.67
C THR A 249 -24.36 -21.88 1.81
N PHE A 250 -25.33 -21.87 0.88
CA PHE A 250 -25.68 -20.67 0.14
C PHE A 250 -26.49 -19.74 1.05
N GLY A 251 -26.09 -18.47 1.16
CA GLY A 251 -26.84 -17.49 1.97
C GLY A 251 -25.99 -16.36 2.52
N THR A 252 -26.55 -15.63 3.46
CA THR A 252 -25.89 -14.54 4.17
C THR A 252 -25.42 -15.01 5.55
N THR A 253 -24.42 -14.34 6.12
CA THR A 253 -23.87 -14.56 7.48
C THR A 253 -24.92 -14.37 8.60
N ASN A 254 -26.14 -13.95 8.26
CA ASN A 254 -27.18 -13.55 9.21
C ASN A 254 -28.07 -14.71 9.71
N ALA A 255 -27.88 -15.93 9.21
CA ALA A 255 -28.80 -17.03 9.54
C ALA A 255 -28.63 -17.50 10.99
N ASP A 256 -27.39 -17.77 11.42
CA ASP A 256 -27.02 -18.07 12.82
C ASP A 256 -25.53 -17.80 13.02
N PRO A 257 -25.16 -16.66 13.61
CA PRO A 257 -23.76 -16.28 13.78
C PRO A 257 -23.04 -17.09 14.87
N GLY A 258 -23.74 -17.75 15.79
CA GLY A 258 -23.14 -18.43 16.92
C GLY A 258 -22.19 -17.54 17.74
N PRO A 259 -21.06 -18.07 18.26
CA PRO A 259 -20.07 -17.28 19.02
C PRO A 259 -19.44 -16.14 18.25
N ARG A 260 -19.49 -16.18 16.90
CA ARG A 260 -18.98 -15.10 16.04
C ARG A 260 -19.80 -13.81 16.16
N PHE A 261 -21.00 -13.86 16.75
CA PHE A 261 -21.80 -12.67 17.06
C PHE A 261 -21.06 -11.66 17.94
N TYR A 262 -20.27 -12.14 18.89
CA TYR A 262 -19.36 -11.30 19.68
C TYR A 262 -18.42 -10.47 18.77
N ASN A 263 -17.77 -11.12 17.79
CA ASN A 263 -16.88 -10.43 16.86
C ASN A 263 -17.63 -9.41 15.99
N ASP A 264 -18.84 -9.76 15.51
CA ASP A 264 -19.65 -8.84 14.71
C ASP A 264 -19.96 -7.54 15.47
N VAL A 265 -20.37 -7.65 16.73
CA VAL A 265 -20.68 -6.48 17.58
C VAL A 265 -19.42 -5.66 17.87
N ARG A 266 -18.35 -6.30 18.35
CA ARG A 266 -17.09 -5.64 18.71
C ARG A 266 -16.46 -4.94 17.51
N ASN A 267 -16.30 -5.65 16.41
CA ASN A 267 -15.60 -5.16 15.22
C ASN A 267 -16.36 -4.01 14.55
N LYS A 268 -17.68 -4.10 14.46
CA LYS A 268 -18.51 -2.99 13.94
C LYS A 268 -18.45 -1.75 14.83
N LEU A 269 -18.38 -1.90 16.15
CA LEU A 269 -18.17 -0.77 17.03
C LEU A 269 -16.82 -0.10 16.76
N TRP A 270 -15.75 -0.86 16.53
CA TRP A 270 -14.46 -0.28 16.12
C TRP A 270 -14.55 0.44 14.79
N VAL A 271 -15.22 -0.14 13.79
CA VAL A 271 -15.44 0.52 12.49
C VAL A 271 -16.17 1.85 12.65
N PHE A 272 -17.23 1.91 13.45
CA PHE A 272 -18.05 3.11 13.59
C PHE A 272 -17.40 4.18 14.48
N THR A 273 -16.65 3.77 15.49
CA THR A 273 -16.10 4.71 16.49
C THR A 273 -14.63 5.06 16.26
N ARG A 274 -13.84 4.16 15.66
CA ARG A 274 -12.38 4.32 15.54
C ARG A 274 -11.92 4.50 14.11
N SER A 275 -12.56 3.84 13.12
CA SER A 275 -12.20 4.03 11.73
C SER A 275 -12.69 5.38 11.19
N ARG A 276 -11.83 6.06 10.43
CA ARG A 276 -12.16 7.31 9.74
C ARG A 276 -12.62 7.08 8.30
N THR A 277 -12.74 5.85 7.88
CA THR A 277 -13.06 5.48 6.49
C THR A 277 -14.50 5.77 6.11
N LEU A 278 -15.41 5.78 7.08
CA LEU A 278 -16.82 6.09 6.89
C LEU A 278 -17.11 7.56 7.24
N ASN A 279 -17.87 8.23 6.40
CA ASN A 279 -18.38 9.56 6.72
C ASN A 279 -19.50 9.50 7.80
N PRO A 280 -19.87 10.62 8.43
CA PRO A 280 -20.88 10.62 9.50
C PRO A 280 -22.23 10.03 9.09
N LEU A 281 -22.69 10.27 7.85
CA LEU A 281 -23.93 9.71 7.34
C LEU A 281 -23.83 8.19 7.15
N GLU A 282 -22.73 7.70 6.60
CA GLU A 282 -22.47 6.26 6.48
C GLU A 282 -22.44 5.59 7.87
N LYS A 283 -21.78 6.20 8.85
CA LYS A 283 -21.76 5.70 10.24
C LYS A 283 -23.16 5.60 10.84
N LEU A 284 -24.01 6.61 10.59
CA LEU A 284 -25.38 6.61 11.08
C LEU A 284 -26.20 5.49 10.40
N LEU A 285 -26.13 5.37 9.08
CA LEU A 285 -26.89 4.38 8.31
C LEU A 285 -26.44 2.95 8.62
N TYR A 286 -25.14 2.69 8.56
CA TYR A 286 -24.60 1.36 8.88
C TYR A 286 -24.74 1.02 10.36
N GLY A 287 -24.54 1.98 11.25
CA GLY A 287 -24.72 1.81 12.69
C GLY A 287 -26.18 1.49 13.06
N GLY A 288 -27.15 2.24 12.50
CA GLY A 288 -28.56 1.98 12.70
C GLY A 288 -29.01 0.61 12.16
N SER A 289 -28.53 0.24 10.95
CA SER A 289 -28.77 -1.08 10.38
C SER A 289 -28.17 -2.21 11.24
N SER A 290 -26.95 -2.01 11.76
CA SER A 290 -26.29 -2.98 12.63
C SER A 290 -27.00 -3.13 13.96
N ALA A 291 -27.41 -2.04 14.62
CA ALA A 291 -28.17 -2.08 15.87
C ALA A 291 -29.48 -2.85 15.71
N ARG A 292 -30.22 -2.58 14.61
CA ARG A 292 -31.44 -3.33 14.27
C ARG A 292 -31.15 -4.83 14.09
N LEU A 293 -30.07 -5.17 13.40
CA LEU A 293 -29.67 -6.56 13.18
C LEU A 293 -29.33 -7.25 14.52
N TRP A 294 -28.53 -6.60 15.38
CA TRP A 294 -28.15 -7.16 16.68
C TRP A 294 -29.37 -7.43 17.58
N ILE A 295 -30.29 -6.45 17.67
CA ILE A 295 -31.55 -6.64 18.41
C ILE A 295 -32.34 -7.81 17.81
N SER A 296 -32.48 -7.87 16.49
CA SER A 296 -33.18 -8.95 15.81
C SER A 296 -32.52 -10.30 16.05
N THR A 297 -31.19 -10.39 16.08
CA THR A 297 -30.44 -11.64 16.34
C THR A 297 -30.73 -12.15 17.75
N VAL A 298 -30.62 -11.28 18.77
CA VAL A 298 -30.91 -11.65 20.16
C VAL A 298 -32.36 -12.06 20.37
N LEU A 299 -33.31 -11.41 19.67
CA LEU A 299 -34.73 -11.72 19.83
C LEU A 299 -35.19 -13.00 19.12
N ARG A 300 -34.50 -13.39 18.01
CA ARG A 300 -34.87 -14.55 17.19
C ARG A 300 -34.28 -15.87 17.66
N THR A 301 -33.15 -15.80 18.38
CA THR A 301 -32.49 -17.02 18.87
C THR A 301 -33.27 -17.67 20.02
N ASP A 302 -33.23 -18.99 20.10
CA ASP A 302 -33.79 -19.76 21.22
C ASP A 302 -32.93 -19.58 22.49
N ASP A 303 -31.62 -19.40 22.36
CA ASP A 303 -30.67 -19.17 23.46
C ASP A 303 -30.34 -17.66 23.64
N ARG A 304 -31.37 -16.90 24.01
CA ARG A 304 -31.27 -15.45 24.22
C ARG A 304 -30.23 -15.06 25.27
N ARG A 305 -30.03 -15.88 26.28
CA ARG A 305 -29.10 -15.57 27.39
C ARG A 305 -27.65 -15.58 26.89
N THR A 306 -27.25 -16.58 26.15
CA THR A 306 -25.92 -16.70 25.55
C THR A 306 -25.67 -15.58 24.55
N TYR A 307 -26.63 -15.29 23.66
CA TYR A 307 -26.50 -14.22 22.66
C TYR A 307 -26.48 -12.83 23.28
N LEU A 308 -27.23 -12.59 24.36
CA LEU A 308 -27.11 -11.34 25.12
C LEU A 308 -25.73 -11.23 25.78
N GLY A 309 -25.15 -12.33 26.26
CA GLY A 309 -23.78 -12.38 26.75
C GLY A 309 -22.77 -11.96 25.67
N TYR A 310 -22.83 -12.59 24.48
CA TYR A 310 -21.97 -12.21 23.34
C TYR A 310 -22.13 -10.73 22.94
N PHE A 311 -23.37 -10.22 22.97
CA PHE A 311 -23.63 -8.81 22.66
C PHE A 311 -22.98 -7.89 23.70
N LEU A 312 -23.19 -8.13 25.00
CA LEU A 312 -22.63 -7.30 26.08
C LEU A 312 -21.09 -7.33 26.11
N ASP A 313 -20.51 -8.52 25.92
CA ASP A 313 -19.05 -8.66 25.83
C ASP A 313 -18.51 -7.95 24.57
N GLY A 314 -19.19 -8.10 23.45
CA GLY A 314 -18.83 -7.39 22.21
C GLY A 314 -18.90 -5.86 22.37
N VAL A 315 -19.92 -5.34 23.06
CA VAL A 315 -20.04 -3.91 23.38
C VAL A 315 -18.92 -3.46 24.32
N ARG A 316 -18.70 -4.19 25.42
CA ARG A 316 -17.64 -3.87 26.39
C ARG A 316 -16.28 -3.76 25.70
N ASP A 317 -15.92 -4.75 24.88
CA ASP A 317 -14.61 -4.83 24.25
C ASP A 317 -14.54 -3.90 23.01
N GLY A 318 -15.66 -3.60 22.36
CA GLY A 318 -15.75 -2.62 21.28
C GLY A 318 -15.58 -1.17 21.74
N LEU A 319 -15.76 -0.87 23.03
CA LEU A 319 -15.52 0.47 23.59
C LEU A 319 -14.03 0.80 23.73
N ARG A 320 -13.16 -0.19 23.89
CA ARG A 320 -11.71 0.02 23.82
C ARG A 320 -11.23 0.18 22.39
N ALA A 321 -10.03 0.70 22.18
CA ALA A 321 -9.39 0.64 20.86
C ALA A 321 -8.85 -0.78 20.56
N PRO A 322 -8.85 -1.23 19.30
CA PRO A 322 -8.15 -2.45 18.95
C PRO A 322 -6.65 -2.30 19.24
N ARG A 323 -6.03 -3.39 19.68
CA ARG A 323 -4.58 -3.41 19.90
C ARG A 323 -3.83 -3.31 18.57
N PRO A 324 -2.66 -2.66 18.54
CA PRO A 324 -1.80 -2.66 17.36
C PRO A 324 -1.41 -4.09 16.93
N ASN A 325 -1.26 -4.31 15.62
CA ASN A 325 -0.87 -5.61 15.08
C ASN A 325 0.43 -6.13 15.70
N ALA A 326 1.41 -5.25 15.97
CA ALA A 326 2.66 -5.63 16.63
C ALA A 326 2.46 -6.29 18.00
N GLN A 327 1.42 -5.88 18.77
CA GLN A 327 1.07 -6.52 20.04
C GLN A 327 0.27 -7.81 19.86
N VAL A 328 -0.64 -7.82 18.87
CA VAL A 328 -1.51 -8.98 18.61
C VAL A 328 -0.71 -10.16 18.06
N LEU A 329 0.31 -9.88 17.25
CA LEU A 329 1.17 -10.85 16.58
C LEU A 329 2.53 -11.03 17.28
N GLU A 330 2.71 -10.42 18.47
CA GLU A 330 3.93 -10.55 19.26
C GLU A 330 4.22 -12.02 19.61
N GLY A 331 5.43 -12.47 19.30
CA GLY A 331 5.83 -13.88 19.51
C GLY A 331 5.26 -14.86 18.46
N ILE A 332 4.38 -14.41 17.55
CA ILE A 332 3.74 -15.25 16.52
C ILE A 332 4.36 -14.98 15.16
N TYR A 333 4.47 -13.70 14.79
CA TYR A 333 5.06 -13.27 13.53
C TYR A 333 5.66 -11.86 13.64
N PRO A 334 6.95 -11.68 13.30
CA PRO A 334 7.58 -10.36 13.30
C PRO A 334 7.12 -9.56 12.07
N LEU A 335 6.21 -8.61 12.28
CA LEU A 335 5.79 -7.70 11.21
C LEU A 335 6.92 -6.75 10.81
N THR A 336 7.12 -6.60 9.51
CA THR A 336 8.07 -5.64 8.92
C THR A 336 7.40 -4.33 8.58
N PHE A 337 6.12 -4.36 8.22
CA PHE A 337 5.36 -3.17 7.90
C PHE A 337 4.57 -2.69 9.14
N PRO A 338 4.98 -1.58 9.79
CA PRO A 338 4.29 -1.08 10.97
C PRO A 338 2.92 -0.52 10.55
N GLY A 339 1.88 -1.29 10.78
CA GLY A 339 0.50 -0.85 10.58
C GLY A 339 0.17 0.32 11.52
N ARG A 340 -0.05 1.51 10.99
CA ARG A 340 -0.57 2.64 11.76
C ARG A 340 -2.09 2.55 11.78
N TYR A 341 -2.65 2.15 12.90
CA TYR A 341 -4.08 2.23 13.16
C TYR A 341 -4.37 3.36 14.14
N GLY A 342 -5.32 4.19 13.79
CA GLY A 342 -5.76 5.28 14.64
C GLY A 342 -4.85 6.50 14.57
N VAL A 343 -5.44 7.67 14.76
CA VAL A 343 -4.66 8.89 15.04
C VAL A 343 -4.09 8.72 16.44
N PRO A 344 -2.78 8.89 16.65
CA PRO A 344 -2.22 8.97 17.99
C PRO A 344 -2.99 10.04 18.76
N THR A 345 -3.46 9.73 19.96
CA THR A 345 -3.86 10.79 20.89
C THR A 345 -2.62 11.66 21.14
N SER A 346 -2.81 12.94 21.37
CA SER A 346 -1.70 13.91 21.54
C SER A 346 -0.68 13.53 22.63
N ALA A 347 -0.98 12.56 23.47
CA ALA A 347 -0.09 11.99 24.47
C ALA A 347 0.75 10.81 23.92
N GLU A 348 0.17 9.96 23.06
CA GLU A 348 0.87 8.83 22.42
C GLU A 348 1.87 9.30 21.36
N SER A 349 1.55 10.41 20.63
CA SER A 349 2.48 10.98 19.67
C SER A 349 3.74 11.59 20.31
N ARG A 350 3.69 11.94 21.60
CA ARG A 350 4.86 12.38 22.37
C ARG A 350 5.67 11.21 22.91
N ALA A 351 5.02 10.16 23.42
CA ALA A 351 5.69 8.99 23.97
C ALA A 351 6.31 8.10 22.87
N ASP A 352 5.64 7.96 21.73
CA ASP A 352 6.16 7.18 20.59
C ASP A 352 7.25 7.93 19.83
N SER A 353 7.21 9.28 19.77
CA SER A 353 8.30 10.07 19.23
C SER A 353 9.54 10.05 20.14
N GLU A 354 9.39 9.81 21.44
CA GLU A 354 10.50 9.62 22.37
C GLU A 354 11.03 8.17 22.39
N LYS A 355 10.15 7.17 22.20
CA LYS A 355 10.53 5.75 22.13
C LYS A 355 11.06 5.32 20.74
N ALA A 356 10.53 5.91 19.67
CA ALA A 356 11.03 5.69 18.31
C ALA A 356 12.43 6.34 18.07
N ARG A 357 12.85 7.24 18.95
CA ARG A 357 14.26 7.72 18.99
C ARG A 357 15.26 6.67 19.47
N GLY A 358 14.82 5.52 19.90
CA GLY A 358 15.68 4.46 20.46
C GLY A 358 15.97 3.25 19.55
N CYS A 359 15.32 3.08 18.38
CA CYS A 359 15.53 1.91 17.54
C CYS A 359 15.06 2.11 16.07
N VAL A 360 15.49 3.21 15.44
CA VAL A 360 15.52 3.34 13.99
C VAL A 360 17.00 3.55 13.67
N SER A 361 17.56 2.75 12.77
CA SER A 361 18.77 3.16 12.07
C SER A 361 18.45 4.55 11.51
N SER A 362 19.01 5.58 12.13
CA SER A 362 18.74 6.97 11.80
C SER A 362 19.00 7.14 10.30
N VAL A 363 18.03 7.72 9.58
CA VAL A 363 18.32 8.21 8.23
C VAL A 363 19.56 9.08 8.40
N PRO A 364 20.67 8.78 7.69
CA PRO A 364 21.89 9.56 7.85
C PRO A 364 21.63 11.03 7.53
N ASP A 365 22.40 11.90 8.14
CA ASP A 365 22.39 13.33 7.84
C ASP A 365 22.71 13.55 6.36
N PHE A 366 22.01 14.50 5.75
CA PHE A 366 22.18 14.83 4.33
C PHE A 366 21.91 16.31 4.06
N SER A 367 22.57 16.83 3.02
CA SER A 367 22.36 18.18 2.50
C SER A 367 21.33 18.20 1.39
N VAL A 368 20.52 19.25 1.33
CA VAL A 368 19.80 19.60 0.10
C VAL A 368 20.60 20.69 -0.63
N LEU A 369 20.87 20.48 -1.91
CA LEU A 369 21.57 21.44 -2.76
C LEU A 369 20.59 22.02 -3.79
N MET A 370 20.45 23.36 -3.80
CA MET A 370 19.57 24.11 -4.71
C MET A 370 20.32 25.29 -5.31
N SER A 371 20.10 25.57 -6.60
CA SER A 371 20.63 26.78 -7.27
C SER A 371 19.47 27.62 -7.75
N VAL A 372 19.60 28.95 -7.60
CA VAL A 372 18.64 29.95 -8.06
C VAL A 372 19.35 31.04 -8.85
N TYR A 373 18.72 31.56 -9.92
CA TYR A 373 19.26 32.64 -10.75
C TYR A 373 18.20 33.73 -10.99
N ALA A 374 18.63 34.88 -11.55
CA ALA A 374 17.79 36.07 -11.63
C ALA A 374 16.49 35.98 -12.44
N LYS A 375 16.33 34.96 -13.29
CA LYS A 375 15.09 34.77 -14.07
C LYS A 375 14.04 33.88 -13.44
N GLU A 376 14.35 33.36 -12.24
CA GLU A 376 13.44 32.49 -11.52
C GLU A 376 12.22 33.25 -11.01
N ASN A 377 11.10 32.52 -10.82
CA ASN A 377 9.89 33.09 -10.25
C ASN A 377 9.95 33.07 -8.71
N PRO A 378 9.84 34.21 -8.01
CA PRO A 378 9.89 34.26 -6.55
C PRO A 378 8.86 33.36 -5.85
N ALA A 379 7.66 33.19 -6.42
CA ALA A 379 6.63 32.32 -5.88
C ALA A 379 6.99 30.83 -5.99
N TYR A 380 7.66 30.43 -7.08
CA TYR A 380 8.13 29.05 -7.28
C TYR A 380 9.28 28.74 -6.32
N LEU A 381 10.24 29.66 -6.18
CA LEU A 381 11.32 29.52 -5.21
C LEU A 381 10.77 29.34 -3.77
N ASP A 382 9.79 30.15 -3.37
CA ASP A 382 9.17 30.04 -2.04
C ASP A 382 8.51 28.68 -1.81
N GLN A 383 7.79 28.18 -2.81
CA GLN A 383 7.16 26.87 -2.76
C GLN A 383 8.18 25.73 -2.77
N ALA A 384 9.23 25.83 -3.59
CA ALA A 384 10.31 24.84 -3.64
C ALA A 384 11.02 24.72 -2.29
N LEU A 385 11.40 25.85 -1.68
CA LEU A 385 11.99 25.88 -0.34
C LEU A 385 11.06 25.26 0.71
N GLY A 386 9.78 25.63 0.68
CA GLY A 386 8.79 25.05 1.59
C GLY A 386 8.63 23.53 1.44
N SER A 387 8.62 23.04 0.20
CA SER A 387 8.46 21.62 -0.10
C SER A 387 9.67 20.79 0.34
N ASN A 388 10.88 21.35 0.29
CA ASN A 388 12.12 20.65 0.64
C ASN A 388 12.46 20.76 2.14
N LEU A 389 12.09 21.86 2.82
CA LEU A 389 12.52 22.14 4.21
C LEU A 389 11.45 21.78 5.24
N LEU A 390 10.18 22.11 4.98
CA LEU A 390 9.11 21.98 5.98
C LEU A 390 8.18 20.81 5.72
N ASN A 391 7.86 20.55 4.46
CA ASN A 391 6.82 19.59 4.10
C ASN A 391 7.32 18.16 3.93
N GLN A 392 8.61 17.90 4.24
CA GLN A 392 9.19 16.56 4.20
C GLN A 392 8.95 15.77 5.49
N THR A 393 8.62 14.49 5.35
CA THR A 393 8.51 13.55 6.49
C THR A 393 9.87 13.25 7.13
N VAL A 394 10.95 13.30 6.35
CA VAL A 394 12.33 13.32 6.81
C VAL A 394 12.95 14.62 6.33
N ARG A 395 13.27 15.51 7.26
CA ARG A 395 13.86 16.81 6.93
C ARG A 395 15.34 16.66 6.66
N PRO A 396 15.91 17.46 5.75
CA PRO A 396 17.36 17.53 5.58
C PRO A 396 18.04 18.10 6.81
N SER A 397 19.32 17.83 6.96
CA SER A 397 20.14 18.37 8.06
C SER A 397 20.59 19.80 7.76
N GLU A 398 20.65 20.16 6.48
CA GLU A 398 20.87 21.54 6.00
C GLU A 398 20.34 21.71 4.56
N LEU A 399 20.23 22.97 4.13
CA LEU A 399 20.06 23.34 2.72
C LEU A 399 21.18 24.28 2.31
N VAL A 400 21.87 23.96 1.21
CA VAL A 400 22.83 24.84 0.56
C VAL A 400 22.16 25.49 -0.65
N LEU A 401 21.95 26.81 -0.60
CA LEU A 401 21.34 27.61 -1.65
C LEU A 401 22.41 28.41 -2.39
N VAL A 402 22.59 28.14 -3.68
CA VAL A 402 23.56 28.87 -4.50
C VAL A 402 22.84 29.98 -5.27
N LYS A 403 23.21 31.24 -5.04
CA LYS A 403 22.81 32.37 -5.87
C LYS A 403 23.74 32.44 -7.08
N ASP A 404 23.26 31.99 -8.22
CA ASP A 404 24.02 31.97 -9.48
C ASP A 404 23.99 33.36 -10.13
N GLY A 405 24.83 34.23 -9.59
CA GLY A 405 24.90 35.64 -9.87
C GLY A 405 23.91 36.49 -9.08
N PRO A 406 23.92 37.82 -9.25
CA PRO A 406 22.98 38.73 -8.59
C PRO A 406 21.53 38.38 -8.88
N LEU A 407 20.70 38.30 -7.84
CA LEU A 407 19.27 38.04 -7.96
C LEU A 407 18.45 39.34 -8.08
N THR A 408 17.17 39.23 -8.36
CA THR A 408 16.23 40.35 -8.27
C THR A 408 15.90 40.66 -6.80
N PRO A 409 15.50 41.89 -6.44
CA PRO A 409 15.12 42.23 -5.07
C PRO A 409 14.01 41.34 -4.52
N GLU A 410 13.09 40.88 -5.35
CA GLU A 410 11.98 39.99 -4.96
C GLU A 410 12.49 38.58 -4.62
N LEU A 411 13.46 38.06 -5.37
CA LEU A 411 14.11 36.79 -5.08
C LEU A 411 14.97 36.86 -3.81
N ASP A 412 15.76 37.95 -3.68
CA ASP A 412 16.53 38.19 -2.44
C ASP A 412 15.63 38.25 -1.22
N ALA A 413 14.49 38.93 -1.29
CA ALA A 413 13.53 38.96 -0.19
C ALA A 413 12.95 37.59 0.18
N VAL A 414 12.81 36.66 -0.78
CA VAL A 414 12.42 35.26 -0.50
C VAL A 414 13.54 34.56 0.23
N VAL A 415 14.79 34.65 -0.26
CA VAL A 415 15.96 34.01 0.36
C VAL A 415 16.13 34.50 1.80
N ASP A 416 16.13 35.83 2.02
CA ASP A 416 16.31 36.44 3.32
C ASP A 416 15.24 35.98 4.32
N ARG A 417 13.99 35.90 3.91
CA ARG A 417 12.89 35.39 4.74
C ARG A 417 13.12 33.95 5.16
N TRP A 418 13.59 33.09 4.29
CA TRP A 418 13.87 31.69 4.61
C TRP A 418 15.11 31.55 5.52
N VAL A 419 16.17 32.35 5.29
CA VAL A 419 17.36 32.40 6.18
C VAL A 419 16.94 32.83 7.58
N GLN A 420 16.12 33.88 7.73
CA GLN A 420 15.59 34.29 9.04
C GLN A 420 14.76 33.19 9.73
N ARG A 421 13.99 32.41 8.98
CA ARG A 421 13.27 31.25 9.55
C ARG A 421 14.22 30.18 10.08
N ALA A 422 15.31 29.93 9.37
CA ALA A 422 16.34 28.99 9.80
C ALA A 422 17.06 29.46 11.08
N GLU A 423 17.36 30.75 11.18
CA GLU A 423 17.94 31.37 12.38
C GLU A 423 17.02 31.27 13.61
N ASN A 424 15.70 31.33 13.39
CA ASN A 424 14.69 31.14 14.44
C ASN A 424 14.39 29.68 14.76
N LEU A 425 15.12 28.71 14.18
CA LEU A 425 14.94 27.26 14.33
C LEU A 425 13.58 26.72 13.83
N ASP A 426 12.90 27.46 12.98
CA ASP A 426 11.61 27.04 12.38
C ASP A 426 11.82 26.03 11.23
N CYS A 427 13.00 26.01 10.62
CA CYS A 427 13.38 25.07 9.57
C CYS A 427 14.86 24.67 9.69
N PRO A 428 15.35 23.67 8.93
CA PRO A 428 16.76 23.32 8.87
C PRO A 428 17.66 24.52 8.50
N PRO A 429 18.95 24.54 8.93
CA PRO A 429 19.89 25.59 8.58
C PRO A 429 19.99 25.80 7.07
N ILE A 430 20.11 27.08 6.66
CA ILE A 430 20.29 27.44 5.25
C ILE A 430 21.64 28.14 5.11
N GLN A 431 22.53 27.56 4.32
CA GLN A 431 23.78 28.17 3.91
C GLN A 431 23.62 28.78 2.51
N VAL A 432 23.88 30.09 2.38
CA VAL A 432 23.82 30.79 1.09
C VAL A 432 25.22 30.91 0.51
N VAL A 433 25.41 30.45 -0.72
CA VAL A 433 26.63 30.63 -1.53
C VAL A 433 26.33 31.64 -2.62
N GLU A 434 27.06 32.78 -2.61
CA GLU A 434 26.87 33.84 -3.60
C GLU A 434 27.97 33.81 -4.66
N LEU A 435 27.57 33.72 -5.92
CA LEU A 435 28.46 33.84 -7.07
C LEU A 435 28.41 35.25 -7.63
N ALA A 436 29.57 35.82 -7.97
CA ALA A 436 29.68 37.18 -8.45
C ALA A 436 28.95 37.43 -9.81
N GLN A 437 28.75 36.38 -10.59
CA GLN A 437 28.08 36.41 -11.89
C GLN A 437 27.38 35.07 -12.15
N ASN A 438 26.42 35.06 -13.06
CA ASN A 438 25.81 33.80 -13.51
C ASN A 438 26.84 32.98 -14.30
N VAL A 439 27.14 31.79 -13.78
CA VAL A 439 28.12 30.84 -14.36
C VAL A 439 27.42 29.61 -14.98
N GLY A 440 26.11 29.51 -14.81
CA GLY A 440 25.29 28.39 -15.27
C GLY A 440 25.16 27.27 -14.25
N LEU A 441 24.11 26.46 -14.42
CA LEU A 441 23.65 25.47 -13.46
C LEU A 441 24.77 24.50 -12.99
N ALA A 442 25.57 23.97 -13.92
CA ALA A 442 26.59 22.98 -13.59
C ALA A 442 27.68 23.53 -12.66
N GLU A 443 28.19 24.72 -12.96
CA GLU A 443 29.24 25.38 -12.15
C GLU A 443 28.66 25.89 -10.82
N ALA A 444 27.41 26.37 -10.82
CA ALA A 444 26.74 26.76 -9.59
C ALA A 444 26.53 25.55 -8.66
N LEU A 445 26.07 24.39 -9.17
CA LEU A 445 25.95 23.17 -8.39
C LEU A 445 27.31 22.66 -7.90
N ASN A 446 28.39 22.77 -8.69
CA ASN A 446 29.74 22.41 -8.25
C ASN A 446 30.21 23.28 -7.07
N ALA A 447 29.95 24.60 -7.13
CA ALA A 447 30.27 25.50 -6.05
C ALA A 447 29.47 25.16 -4.77
N GLY A 448 28.19 24.90 -4.92
CA GLY A 448 27.33 24.50 -3.79
C GLY A 448 27.70 23.15 -3.20
N LEU A 449 28.11 22.17 -4.03
CA LEU A 449 28.54 20.85 -3.57
C LEU A 449 29.72 20.91 -2.65
N GLN A 450 30.67 21.85 -2.89
CA GLN A 450 31.82 22.10 -2.03
C GLN A 450 31.42 22.72 -0.68
N ALA A 451 30.28 23.34 -0.58
CA ALA A 451 29.76 23.95 0.64
C ALA A 451 28.84 22.99 1.44
N CYS A 452 28.43 21.85 0.87
CA CYS A 452 27.69 20.86 1.60
C CYS A 452 28.49 20.20 2.72
N SER A 453 27.87 20.10 3.91
CA SER A 453 28.56 19.54 5.11
C SER A 453 28.44 18.02 5.17
N TYR A 454 27.50 17.41 4.44
CA TYR A 454 27.21 15.98 4.53
C TYR A 454 27.57 15.25 3.24
N GLU A 455 27.98 13.99 3.37
CA GLU A 455 28.36 13.13 2.24
C GLU A 455 27.20 12.84 1.28
N LEU A 456 25.99 12.74 1.85
CA LEU A 456 24.77 12.54 1.05
C LEU A 456 24.19 13.89 0.66
N VAL A 457 24.01 14.09 -0.64
CA VAL A 457 23.46 15.33 -1.19
C VAL A 457 22.25 15.06 -2.06
N ALA A 458 21.12 15.65 -1.71
CA ALA A 458 19.88 15.62 -2.49
C ALA A 458 19.76 16.92 -3.32
N ARG A 459 19.86 16.82 -4.64
CA ARG A 459 19.63 17.96 -5.52
C ARG A 459 18.13 18.31 -5.59
N ALA A 460 17.81 19.60 -5.53
CA ALA A 460 16.50 20.15 -5.77
C ALA A 460 16.57 21.36 -6.70
N ASP A 461 15.61 21.53 -7.62
CA ASP A 461 15.54 22.70 -8.47
C ASP A 461 14.64 23.78 -7.83
N SER A 462 14.90 25.05 -8.15
CA SER A 462 14.25 26.21 -7.50
C SER A 462 12.80 26.43 -7.95
N ASP A 463 12.34 25.72 -8.95
CA ASP A 463 10.99 25.76 -9.52
C ASP A 463 10.23 24.42 -9.35
N ASP A 464 10.86 23.40 -8.75
CA ASP A 464 10.29 22.08 -8.55
C ASP A 464 9.72 21.88 -7.14
N LEU A 465 8.58 21.18 -7.05
CA LEU A 465 7.97 20.76 -5.79
C LEU A 465 8.38 19.34 -5.43
N SER A 466 8.98 19.17 -4.26
CA SER A 466 9.32 17.86 -3.72
C SER A 466 8.11 17.21 -3.05
N GLU A 467 7.81 15.97 -3.43
CA GLU A 467 6.78 15.16 -2.78
C GLU A 467 7.17 14.91 -1.31
N GLN A 468 6.19 14.91 -0.41
CA GLN A 468 6.37 14.91 1.04
C GLN A 468 7.24 13.78 1.59
N THR A 469 7.29 12.62 0.91
CA THR A 469 8.08 11.45 1.32
C THR A 469 9.36 11.26 0.51
N ARG A 470 9.74 12.22 -0.34
CA ARG A 470 10.89 12.11 -1.25
C ARG A 470 12.14 11.66 -0.52
N PHE A 471 12.57 12.39 0.51
CA PHE A 471 13.81 12.07 1.22
C PHE A 471 13.69 10.82 2.10
N ALA A 472 12.52 10.58 2.70
CA ALA A 472 12.25 9.36 3.45
C ALA A 472 12.41 8.08 2.61
N ARG A 473 12.28 8.19 1.29
CA ARG A 473 12.44 7.08 0.34
C ARG A 473 13.81 7.02 -0.28
N LEU A 474 14.30 8.16 -0.79
CA LEU A 474 15.53 8.17 -1.57
C LEU A 474 16.77 7.93 -0.69
N ILE A 475 16.87 8.56 0.49
CA ILE A 475 18.07 8.45 1.31
C ILE A 475 18.31 7.01 1.82
N PRO A 476 17.33 6.32 2.43
CA PRO A 476 17.51 4.91 2.78
C PRO A 476 17.77 3.99 1.59
N ALA A 477 17.09 4.22 0.46
CA ALA A 477 17.27 3.41 -0.74
C ALA A 477 18.69 3.57 -1.32
N LEU A 478 19.24 4.79 -1.36
CA LEU A 478 20.60 5.06 -1.80
C LEU A 478 21.61 4.31 -0.92
N VAL A 479 21.49 4.44 0.41
CA VAL A 479 22.44 3.87 1.36
C VAL A 479 22.36 2.33 1.41
N GLN A 480 21.14 1.78 1.49
CA GLN A 480 20.94 0.33 1.58
C GLN A 480 21.22 -0.38 0.26
N GLY A 481 20.92 0.27 -0.87
CA GLY A 481 21.17 -0.27 -2.20
C GLY A 481 22.63 -0.15 -2.65
N GLY A 482 23.46 0.59 -1.92
CA GLY A 482 24.86 0.84 -2.29
C GLY A 482 25.00 1.63 -3.60
N TYR A 483 23.99 2.42 -3.95
CA TYR A 483 24.01 3.23 -5.18
C TYR A 483 24.86 4.50 -5.00
N THR A 484 25.56 4.88 -6.06
CA THR A 484 26.31 6.15 -6.10
C THR A 484 25.38 7.32 -6.41
N VAL A 485 24.35 7.09 -7.24
CA VAL A 485 23.35 8.09 -7.65
C VAL A 485 21.97 7.40 -7.70
N LEU A 486 20.96 8.10 -7.20
CA LEU A 486 19.57 7.65 -7.23
C LEU A 486 18.67 8.82 -7.61
N GLY A 487 17.84 8.65 -8.63
CA GLY A 487 16.87 9.63 -9.09
C GLY A 487 15.43 9.29 -8.70
N SER A 488 14.54 10.28 -8.77
CA SER A 488 13.09 10.11 -8.65
C SER A 488 12.41 10.45 -9.98
N ALA A 489 11.25 9.86 -10.24
CA ALA A 489 10.39 10.28 -11.34
C ALA A 489 9.89 11.72 -11.13
N MET A 490 9.73 12.47 -12.20
CA MET A 490 9.17 13.83 -12.20
C MET A 490 7.80 13.84 -12.88
N LEU A 491 6.87 14.60 -12.30
CA LEU A 491 5.57 14.88 -12.89
C LEU A 491 5.54 16.36 -13.30
N GLU A 492 5.21 16.65 -14.54
CA GLU A 492 4.92 18.02 -14.95
C GLU A 492 3.56 18.44 -14.39
N VAL A 493 3.50 19.60 -13.77
CA VAL A 493 2.28 20.17 -13.22
C VAL A 493 2.03 21.54 -13.86
N ASN A 494 0.76 21.89 -14.03
CA ASN A 494 0.38 23.25 -14.47
C ASN A 494 0.39 24.22 -13.28
N GLU A 495 0.15 25.52 -13.54
CA GLU A 495 0.10 26.58 -12.52
C GLU A 495 -0.88 26.33 -11.37
N SER A 496 -1.83 25.40 -11.55
CA SER A 496 -2.79 24.97 -10.51
C SER A 496 -2.32 23.68 -9.77
N ASN A 497 -1.06 23.27 -9.92
CA ASN A 497 -0.50 22.02 -9.37
C ASN A 497 -1.27 20.76 -9.82
N THR A 498 -1.88 20.78 -10.98
CA THR A 498 -2.56 19.63 -11.59
C THR A 498 -1.60 18.98 -12.58
N ALA A 499 -1.39 17.66 -12.49
CA ALA A 499 -0.49 16.94 -13.38
C ALA A 499 -0.88 17.12 -14.85
N VAL A 500 0.09 17.51 -15.68
CA VAL A 500 0.01 17.55 -17.14
C VAL A 500 0.62 16.24 -17.67
N GLU A 501 0.12 15.71 -18.78
CA GLU A 501 0.32 14.33 -19.30
C GLU A 501 1.77 13.93 -19.70
N SER A 502 2.81 14.44 -19.08
CA SER A 502 4.18 13.98 -19.35
C SER A 502 4.87 13.49 -18.07
N THR A 503 5.17 12.19 -18.03
CA THR A 503 5.99 11.59 -16.96
C THR A 503 7.40 11.38 -17.52
N ARG A 504 8.42 12.00 -16.95
CA ARG A 504 9.82 11.64 -17.21
C ARG A 504 10.25 10.63 -16.16
N GLU A 505 10.51 9.40 -16.58
CA GLU A 505 11.03 8.36 -15.71
C GLU A 505 12.53 8.58 -15.44
N ALA A 506 12.94 8.31 -14.19
CA ALA A 506 14.35 8.34 -13.83
C ALA A 506 15.07 7.12 -14.42
N ILE A 507 16.16 7.36 -15.13
CA ILE A 507 17.08 6.30 -15.55
C ILE A 507 17.94 5.92 -14.34
N VAL A 508 17.89 4.64 -13.93
CA VAL A 508 18.77 4.09 -12.91
C VAL A 508 19.99 3.54 -13.64
N ASP A 509 21.12 4.23 -13.51
CA ASP A 509 22.44 3.67 -13.89
C ASP A 509 23.04 2.94 -12.69
N SER A 510 23.36 1.66 -12.92
CA SER A 510 23.98 0.74 -11.96
C SER A 510 25.50 0.94 -11.86
#